data_bb24c4138972b0fd3c6f4d8aadd93ae8
#
_entry.id   bb24c4138972b0fd3c6f4d8aadd93ae8
#
_cell.length_a   1.000
_cell.length_b   1.000
_cell.length_c   1.000
_cell.angle_alpha   90.00
_cell.angle_beta   90.00
_cell.angle_gamma   90.00
#
_symmetry.space_group_name_H-M   'P 1'
#
loop_
_entity.id
_entity.type
_entity.pdbx_description
1 polymer ?
#
loop_
_entity_poly.entity_id
_entity_poly.type
_entity_poly.pdbx_seq_one_letter_code
_entity_poly.pdbx_strand_id
1 'polypeptide(L)'
;MAAIMTVLVTIVMWMTALIGAIVILAAAIELISMLSGNPINIGGIKIDDHDISVHELSAGLLGAVVVVAAVVFVCLELRKILATLSAGDPFVPDNAGRLTRIAIAIAVTQLMRYAIALVIGLTAEGAKIQLSFDLIAWASVAALFILSQVFREGTRLRDEEKMTI
;
A
#
# COMPACT_ATOMS: atom_id res chain seq x y z
N MET A 1 -22.97 6.07 -10.23
CA MET A 1 -21.64 5.54 -10.48
C MET A 1 -20.69 5.79 -9.32
N ALA A 2 -20.46 7.03 -8.89
CA ALA A 2 -19.52 7.35 -7.80
C ALA A 2 -19.85 6.64 -6.46
N ALA A 3 -21.12 6.53 -6.08
CA ALA A 3 -21.54 5.81 -4.88
C ALA A 3 -21.15 4.32 -4.90
N ILE A 4 -21.29 3.65 -6.04
CA ILE A 4 -20.91 2.24 -6.19
C ILE A 4 -19.40 2.10 -6.03
N MET A 5 -18.62 3.00 -6.65
CA MET A 5 -17.16 3.00 -6.53
C MET A 5 -16.71 3.25 -5.08
N THR A 6 -17.38 4.15 -4.35
CA THR A 6 -17.08 4.39 -2.93
C THR A 6 -17.31 3.13 -2.09
N VAL A 7 -18.41 2.41 -2.35
CA VAL A 7 -18.69 1.14 -1.67
C VAL A 7 -17.62 0.10 -1.98
N LEU A 8 -17.26 -0.06 -3.25
CA LEU A 8 -16.21 -1.00 -3.66
C LEU A 8 -14.86 -0.69 -3.00
N VAL A 9 -14.41 0.56 -3.03
CA VAL A 9 -13.16 0.99 -2.39
C VAL A 9 -13.21 0.74 -0.87
N THR A 10 -14.38 0.96 -0.25
CA THR A 10 -14.54 0.70 1.18
C THR A 10 -14.46 -0.79 1.50
N ILE A 11 -15.08 -1.65 0.68
CA ILE A 11 -14.99 -3.10 0.83
C ILE A 11 -13.53 -3.57 0.68
N VAL A 12 -12.84 -3.13 -0.38
CA VAL A 12 -11.43 -3.47 -0.59
C VAL A 12 -10.56 -3.03 0.59
N MET A 13 -10.77 -1.82 1.10
CA MET A 13 -10.06 -1.30 2.26
C MET A 13 -10.23 -2.21 3.49
N TRP A 14 -11.48 -2.56 3.83
CA TRP A 14 -11.75 -3.40 5.01
C TRP A 14 -11.27 -4.83 4.83
N MET A 15 -11.42 -5.40 3.63
CA MET A 15 -10.89 -6.74 3.32
C MET A 15 -9.36 -6.76 3.44
N THR A 16 -8.68 -5.77 2.87
CA THR A 16 -7.21 -5.67 2.97
C THR A 16 -6.77 -5.49 4.42
N ALA A 17 -7.45 -4.64 5.19
CA ALA A 17 -7.13 -4.43 6.59
C ALA A 17 -7.34 -5.71 7.42
N LEU A 18 -8.44 -6.44 7.19
CA LEU A 18 -8.74 -7.68 7.89
C LEU A 18 -7.73 -8.79 7.55
N ILE A 19 -7.53 -9.06 6.25
CA ILE A 19 -6.59 -10.08 5.80
C ILE A 19 -5.17 -9.72 6.25
N GLY A 20 -4.78 -8.45 6.09
CA GLY A 20 -3.49 -7.96 6.53
C GLY A 20 -3.28 -8.13 8.04
N ALA A 21 -4.29 -7.80 8.85
CA ALA A 21 -4.23 -7.99 10.30
C ALA A 21 -4.05 -9.47 10.68
N ILE A 22 -4.75 -10.39 10.00
CA ILE A 22 -4.61 -11.83 10.24
C ILE A 22 -3.19 -12.30 9.88
N VAL A 23 -2.67 -11.90 8.72
CA VAL A 23 -1.33 -12.28 8.27
C VAL A 23 -0.25 -11.73 9.20
N ILE A 24 -0.37 -10.44 9.58
CA ILE A 24 0.57 -9.80 10.50
C ILE A 24 0.53 -10.47 11.88
N LEU A 25 -0.66 -10.79 12.38
CA LEU A 25 -0.80 -11.47 13.66
C LEU A 25 -0.19 -12.88 13.62
N ALA A 26 -0.46 -13.65 12.56
CA ALA A 26 0.12 -14.99 12.40
C ALA A 26 1.66 -14.93 12.34
N ALA A 27 2.22 -14.03 11.53
CA ALA A 27 3.66 -13.85 11.43
C ALA A 27 4.30 -13.35 12.74
N ALA A 28 3.60 -12.50 13.50
CA ALA A 28 4.06 -12.05 14.80
C ALA A 28 4.08 -13.18 15.84
N ILE A 29 3.06 -14.04 15.86
CA ILE A 29 3.00 -15.22 16.72
C ILE A 29 4.14 -16.18 16.38
N GLU A 30 4.41 -16.42 15.10
CA GLU A 30 5.51 -17.27 14.66
C GLU A 30 6.87 -16.69 15.06
N LEU A 31 7.08 -15.40 14.91
CA LEU A 31 8.29 -14.72 15.33
C LEU A 31 8.51 -14.83 16.84
N ILE A 32 7.47 -14.66 17.66
CA ILE A 32 7.53 -14.84 19.11
C ILE A 32 7.86 -16.29 19.47
N SER A 33 7.28 -17.26 18.78
CA SER A 33 7.56 -18.69 18.94
C SER A 33 9.04 -19.01 18.68
N MET A 34 9.59 -18.49 17.58
CA MET A 34 11.01 -18.64 17.26
C MET A 34 11.94 -18.01 18.30
N LEU A 35 11.63 -16.81 18.79
CA LEU A 35 12.43 -16.10 19.78
C LEU A 35 12.35 -16.71 21.17
N SER A 36 11.21 -17.32 21.55
CA SER A 36 10.99 -17.94 22.84
C SER A 36 11.50 -19.39 22.92
N GLY A 37 11.82 -20.01 21.78
CA GLY A 37 12.22 -21.41 21.68
C GLY A 37 11.10 -22.41 22.05
N ASN A 38 9.86 -21.94 22.22
CA ASN A 38 8.69 -22.74 22.52
C ASN A 38 7.73 -22.77 21.33
N PRO A 39 7.49 -23.95 20.71
CA PRO A 39 6.51 -24.05 19.61
C PRO A 39 5.11 -23.72 20.15
N ILE A 40 4.48 -22.70 19.59
CA ILE A 40 3.11 -22.34 19.95
C ILE A 40 2.16 -23.21 19.14
N ASN A 41 1.45 -24.13 19.83
CA ASN A 41 0.41 -24.97 19.22
C ASN A 41 -0.91 -24.22 19.16
N ILE A 42 -1.31 -23.76 17.96
CA ILE A 42 -2.63 -23.16 17.75
C ILE A 42 -3.51 -24.20 17.07
N GLY A 43 -4.46 -24.77 17.82
CA GLY A 43 -5.51 -25.62 17.24
C GLY A 43 -5.03 -26.92 16.60
N GLY A 44 -3.89 -27.49 17.04
CA GLY A 44 -3.38 -28.77 16.49
C GLY A 44 -2.56 -28.64 15.21
N ILE A 45 -2.36 -27.45 14.69
CA ILE A 45 -1.45 -27.18 13.58
C ILE A 45 -0.06 -26.94 14.20
N LYS A 46 0.83 -27.91 14.00
CA LYS A 46 2.25 -27.73 14.29
C LYS A 46 2.85 -26.90 13.16
N ILE A 47 3.20 -25.67 13.45
CA ILE A 47 4.01 -24.82 12.56
C ILE A 47 5.48 -25.15 12.93
N ASP A 48 5.95 -26.31 12.49
CA ASP A 48 7.21 -26.86 12.98
C ASP A 48 8.16 -27.32 11.86
N ASP A 49 8.10 -26.71 10.71
CA ASP A 49 9.04 -27.08 9.63
C ASP A 49 9.20 -25.92 8.64
N HIS A 50 9.83 -24.83 9.10
CA HIS A 50 10.15 -23.74 8.18
C HIS A 50 11.65 -23.48 8.19
N ASP A 51 12.29 -23.74 7.05
CA ASP A 51 13.65 -23.27 6.72
C ASP A 51 13.74 -21.72 6.64
N ILE A 52 12.78 -21.00 7.27
CA ILE A 52 12.70 -19.54 7.27
C ILE A 52 13.49 -19.03 8.47
N SER A 53 14.45 -18.17 8.22
CA SER A 53 15.22 -17.52 9.28
C SER A 53 14.41 -16.44 10.00
N VAL A 54 14.74 -16.14 11.26
CA VAL A 54 14.13 -15.04 12.03
C VAL A 54 14.24 -13.70 11.28
N HIS A 55 15.33 -13.49 10.55
CA HIS A 55 15.55 -12.28 9.75
C HIS A 55 14.58 -12.19 8.57
N GLU A 56 14.34 -13.28 7.87
CA GLU A 56 13.38 -13.33 6.75
C GLU A 56 11.95 -13.12 7.23
N LEU A 57 11.57 -13.75 8.34
CA LEU A 57 10.25 -13.59 8.93
C LEU A 57 10.02 -12.15 9.42
N SER A 58 10.99 -11.56 10.12
CA SER A 58 10.89 -10.17 10.60
C SER A 58 10.81 -9.16 9.45
N ALA A 59 11.58 -9.37 8.39
CA ALA A 59 11.54 -8.53 7.19
C ALA A 59 10.23 -8.70 6.41
N GLY A 60 9.71 -9.93 6.31
CA GLY A 60 8.40 -10.23 5.73
C GLY A 60 7.27 -9.55 6.49
N LEU A 61 7.32 -9.59 7.83
CA LEU A 61 6.37 -8.89 8.70
C LEU A 61 6.40 -7.38 8.49
N LEU A 62 7.59 -6.77 8.44
CA LEU A 62 7.77 -5.35 8.17
C LEU A 62 7.22 -4.98 6.79
N GLY A 63 7.52 -5.78 5.77
CA GLY A 63 7.00 -5.62 4.42
C GLY A 63 5.47 -5.69 4.36
N ALA A 64 4.86 -6.65 5.05
CA ALA A 64 3.42 -6.80 5.12
C ALA A 64 2.74 -5.57 5.77
N VAL A 65 3.28 -5.06 6.88
CA VAL A 65 2.80 -3.85 7.55
C VAL A 65 2.85 -2.65 6.61
N VAL A 66 3.95 -2.45 5.91
CA VAL A 66 4.13 -1.33 4.95
C VAL A 66 3.10 -1.42 3.81
N VAL A 67 2.93 -2.61 3.22
CA VAL A 67 1.97 -2.81 2.12
C VAL A 67 0.53 -2.57 2.58
N VAL A 68 0.12 -3.13 3.71
CA VAL A 68 -1.23 -2.95 4.26
C VAL A 68 -1.50 -1.48 4.57
N ALA A 69 -0.55 -0.80 5.22
CA ALA A 69 -0.67 0.62 5.51
C ALA A 69 -0.79 1.47 4.24
N ALA A 70 0.01 1.16 3.20
CA ALA A 70 -0.04 1.86 1.93
C ALA A 70 -1.39 1.67 1.21
N VAL A 71 -1.91 0.43 1.16
CA VAL A 71 -3.21 0.15 0.51
C VAL A 71 -4.35 0.86 1.25
N VAL A 72 -4.37 0.81 2.59
CA VAL A 72 -5.37 1.52 3.39
C VAL A 72 -5.29 3.04 3.13
N PHE A 73 -4.08 3.60 3.12
CA PHE A 73 -3.87 5.02 2.82
C PHE A 73 -4.38 5.41 1.44
N VAL A 74 -4.04 4.62 0.40
CA VAL A 74 -4.52 4.83 -0.98
C VAL A 74 -6.06 4.78 -1.03
N CYS A 75 -6.68 3.79 -0.38
CA CYS A 75 -8.14 3.68 -0.32
C CYS A 75 -8.79 4.90 0.36
N LEU A 76 -8.18 5.43 1.43
CA LEU A 76 -8.67 6.63 2.12
C LEU A 76 -8.60 7.87 1.21
N GLU A 77 -7.51 8.07 0.49
CA GLU A 77 -7.38 9.19 -0.45
C GLU A 77 -8.34 9.04 -1.65
N LEU A 78 -8.50 7.83 -2.19
CA LEU A 78 -9.49 7.55 -3.24
C LEU A 78 -10.92 7.84 -2.79
N ARG A 79 -11.29 7.48 -1.56
CA ARG A 79 -12.61 7.79 -1.00
C ARG A 79 -12.88 9.29 -0.95
N LYS A 80 -11.86 10.08 -0.58
CA LYS A 80 -11.98 11.57 -0.58
C LYS A 80 -12.19 12.12 -1.98
N ILE A 81 -11.49 11.58 -2.99
CA ILE A 81 -11.68 11.96 -4.40
C ILE A 81 -13.09 11.57 -4.87
N LEU A 82 -13.55 10.36 -4.57
CA LEU A 82 -14.88 9.89 -4.93
C LEU A 82 -16.00 10.70 -4.27
N ALA A 83 -15.77 11.21 -3.05
CA ALA A 83 -16.73 12.09 -2.38
C ALA A 83 -16.91 13.42 -3.13
N THR A 84 -15.84 14.03 -3.64
CA THR A 84 -15.94 15.25 -4.46
C THR A 84 -16.60 14.99 -5.81
N LEU A 85 -16.34 13.82 -6.42
CA LEU A 85 -17.06 13.41 -7.64
C LEU A 85 -18.56 13.24 -7.38
N SER A 86 -18.93 12.68 -6.25
CA SER A 86 -20.34 12.51 -5.87
C SER A 86 -21.05 13.84 -5.64
N ALA A 87 -20.32 14.85 -5.18
CA ALA A 87 -20.82 16.22 -5.02
C ALA A 87 -20.91 17.01 -6.33
N GLY A 88 -20.52 16.40 -7.46
CA GLY A 88 -20.57 17.02 -8.79
C GLY A 88 -19.38 17.94 -9.10
N ASP A 89 -18.38 17.99 -8.25
CA ASP A 89 -17.19 18.81 -8.45
C ASP A 89 -15.89 17.98 -8.45
N PRO A 90 -15.49 17.45 -9.63
CA PRO A 90 -14.26 16.68 -9.75
C PRO A 90 -12.99 17.55 -9.70
N PHE A 91 -13.07 18.82 -10.12
CA PHE A 91 -11.93 19.73 -10.20
C PHE A 91 -11.74 20.57 -8.93
N VAL A 92 -11.81 19.93 -7.78
CA VAL A 92 -11.44 20.55 -6.51
C VAL A 92 -9.90 20.61 -6.43
N PRO A 93 -9.28 21.73 -6.03
CA PRO A 93 -7.82 21.88 -5.93
C PRO A 93 -7.14 20.76 -5.15
N ASP A 94 -7.80 20.25 -4.12
CA ASP A 94 -7.29 19.18 -3.27
C ASP A 94 -7.11 17.84 -4.00
N ASN A 95 -7.88 17.56 -5.05
CA ASN A 95 -7.84 16.27 -5.74
C ASN A 95 -6.50 16.05 -6.45
N ALA A 96 -5.91 17.09 -7.02
CA ALA A 96 -4.56 17.02 -7.59
C ALA A 96 -3.53 16.62 -6.51
N GLY A 97 -3.61 17.21 -5.32
CA GLY A 97 -2.77 16.88 -4.19
C GLY A 97 -2.98 15.44 -3.68
N ARG A 98 -4.23 14.95 -3.67
CA ARG A 98 -4.56 13.56 -3.28
C ARG A 98 -3.96 12.55 -4.24
N LEU A 99 -4.05 12.78 -5.56
CA LEU A 99 -3.42 11.94 -6.58
C LEU A 99 -1.89 11.90 -6.42
N THR A 100 -1.26 13.05 -6.16
CA THR A 100 0.17 13.12 -5.87
C THR A 100 0.54 12.29 -4.64
N ARG A 101 -0.24 12.37 -3.54
CA ARG A 101 0.01 11.58 -2.33
C ARG A 101 -0.13 10.08 -2.58
N ILE A 102 -1.10 9.65 -3.38
CA ILE A 102 -1.24 8.25 -3.80
C ILE A 102 -0.01 7.80 -4.58
N ALA A 103 0.45 8.59 -5.56
CA ALA A 103 1.64 8.28 -6.34
C ALA A 103 2.88 8.12 -5.46
N ILE A 104 3.08 9.04 -4.51
CA ILE A 104 4.20 8.99 -3.55
C ILE A 104 4.09 7.76 -2.66
N ALA A 105 2.90 7.41 -2.16
CA ALA A 105 2.70 6.24 -1.32
C ALA A 105 3.08 4.95 -2.05
N ILE A 106 2.70 4.80 -3.31
CA ILE A 106 3.07 3.64 -4.15
C ILE A 106 4.59 3.63 -4.36
N ALA A 107 5.20 4.77 -4.71
CA ALA A 107 6.65 4.85 -4.94
C ALA A 107 7.44 4.50 -3.67
N VAL A 108 7.05 5.04 -2.51
CA VAL A 108 7.68 4.73 -1.22
C VAL A 108 7.56 3.25 -0.89
N THR A 109 6.39 2.65 -1.13
CA THR A 109 6.19 1.20 -0.91
C THR A 109 7.15 0.37 -1.77
N GLN A 110 7.35 0.73 -3.03
CA GLN A 110 8.31 0.03 -3.90
C GLN A 110 9.76 0.20 -3.42
N LEU A 111 10.13 1.41 -3.03
CA LEU A 111 11.47 1.66 -2.48
C LEU A 111 11.72 0.87 -1.19
N MET A 112 10.73 0.80 -0.30
CA MET A 112 10.81 -0.01 0.93
C MET A 112 10.97 -1.50 0.62
N ARG A 113 10.24 -2.04 -0.37
CA ARG A 113 10.42 -3.43 -0.81
C ARG A 113 11.84 -3.70 -1.28
N TYR A 114 12.42 -2.81 -2.08
CA TYR A 114 13.81 -2.95 -2.54
C TYR A 114 14.81 -2.85 -1.38
N ALA A 115 14.59 -1.92 -0.44
CA ALA A 115 15.43 -1.79 0.74
C ALA A 115 15.39 -3.06 1.61
N ILE A 116 14.21 -3.61 1.86
CA ILE A 116 14.04 -4.86 2.62
C ILE A 116 14.74 -6.02 1.92
N ALA A 117 14.54 -6.17 0.60
CA ALA A 117 15.19 -7.23 -0.18
C ALA A 117 16.72 -7.11 -0.16
N LEU A 118 17.24 -5.89 -0.21
CA LEU A 118 18.68 -5.63 -0.12
C LEU A 118 19.22 -6.00 1.27
N VAL A 119 18.54 -5.61 2.34
CA VAL A 119 18.95 -5.93 3.72
C VAL A 119 18.97 -7.44 3.92
N ILE A 120 17.92 -8.16 3.51
CA ILE A 120 17.87 -9.64 3.61
C ILE A 120 19.05 -10.26 2.84
N GLY A 121 19.27 -9.82 1.59
CA GLY A 121 20.35 -10.35 0.77
C GLY A 121 21.76 -10.09 1.30
N LEU A 122 21.94 -9.06 2.14
CA LEU A 122 23.20 -8.74 2.79
C LEU A 122 23.40 -9.44 4.13
N THR A 123 22.31 -9.82 4.81
CA THR A 123 22.35 -10.35 6.20
C THR A 123 22.13 -11.85 6.27
N ALA A 124 21.37 -12.43 5.36
CA ALA A 124 21.07 -13.86 5.36
C ALA A 124 22.09 -14.63 4.48
N GLU A 125 22.86 -15.52 5.09
CA GLU A 125 23.80 -16.39 4.37
C GLU A 125 23.04 -17.30 3.38
N GLY A 126 23.37 -17.20 2.08
CA GLY A 126 22.73 -17.99 1.03
C GLY A 126 21.45 -17.39 0.44
N ALA A 127 20.94 -16.26 0.94
CA ALA A 127 19.80 -15.58 0.36
C ALA A 127 20.12 -15.02 -1.03
N LYS A 128 19.33 -15.42 -2.03
CA LYS A 128 19.43 -14.83 -3.36
C LYS A 128 18.66 -13.51 -3.40
N ILE A 129 19.37 -12.42 -3.65
CA ILE A 129 18.71 -11.12 -3.86
C ILE A 129 17.87 -11.20 -5.15
N GLN A 130 16.55 -11.33 -5.01
CA GLN A 130 15.63 -11.25 -6.14
C GLN A 130 15.02 -9.85 -6.18
N LEU A 131 15.73 -8.92 -6.81
CA LEU A 131 15.19 -7.59 -7.13
C LEU A 131 14.36 -7.69 -8.41
N SER A 132 13.08 -7.93 -8.30
CA SER A 132 12.15 -7.83 -9.42
C SER A 132 11.68 -6.39 -9.59
N PHE A 133 12.04 -5.77 -10.71
CA PHE A 133 11.56 -4.44 -11.05
C PHE A 133 10.09 -4.51 -11.49
N ASP A 134 9.19 -3.90 -10.69
CA ASP A 134 7.76 -3.86 -10.98
C ASP A 134 7.44 -2.67 -11.90
N LEU A 135 7.51 -2.93 -13.21
CA LEU A 135 7.23 -1.93 -14.24
C LEU A 135 5.80 -1.37 -14.13
N ILE A 136 4.82 -2.22 -13.76
CA ILE A 136 3.41 -1.80 -13.64
C ILE A 136 3.25 -0.79 -12.50
N ALA A 137 3.88 -1.04 -11.36
CA ALA A 137 3.83 -0.11 -10.25
C ALA A 137 4.47 1.24 -10.60
N TRP A 138 5.63 1.25 -11.26
CA TRP A 138 6.29 2.50 -11.68
C TRP A 138 5.52 3.23 -12.78
N ALA A 139 4.93 2.52 -13.73
CA ALA A 139 4.04 3.11 -14.73
C ALA A 139 2.81 3.74 -14.06
N SER A 140 2.24 3.09 -13.04
CA SER A 140 1.12 3.63 -12.27
C SER A 140 1.49 4.92 -11.52
N VAL A 141 2.69 4.97 -10.92
CA VAL A 141 3.22 6.19 -10.30
C VAL A 141 3.32 7.33 -11.31
N ALA A 142 3.90 7.07 -12.48
CA ALA A 142 4.02 8.06 -13.54
C ALA A 142 2.64 8.54 -14.03
N ALA A 143 1.70 7.61 -14.28
CA ALA A 143 0.34 7.94 -14.70
C ALA A 143 -0.40 8.81 -13.67
N LEU A 144 -0.25 8.52 -12.37
CA LEU A 144 -0.86 9.31 -11.30
C LEU A 144 -0.26 10.72 -11.21
N PHE A 145 1.04 10.87 -11.42
CA PHE A 145 1.67 12.19 -11.48
C PHE A 145 1.16 13.00 -12.68
N ILE A 146 1.05 12.39 -13.86
CA ILE A 146 0.48 13.03 -15.05
C ILE A 146 -0.97 13.45 -14.78
N LEU A 147 -1.77 12.54 -14.23
CA LEU A 147 -3.17 12.80 -13.90
C LEU A 147 -3.30 13.95 -12.88
N SER A 148 -2.43 14.00 -11.88
CA SER A 148 -2.37 15.10 -10.91
C SER A 148 -2.13 16.46 -11.60
N GLN A 149 -1.25 16.51 -12.61
CA GLN A 149 -1.00 17.74 -13.38
C GLN A 149 -2.23 18.15 -14.20
N VAL A 150 -2.91 17.18 -14.84
CA VAL A 150 -4.14 17.42 -15.58
C VAL A 150 -5.23 18.00 -14.68
N PHE A 151 -5.40 17.45 -13.48
CA PHE A 151 -6.37 17.97 -12.51
C PHE A 151 -6.02 19.39 -12.04
N ARG A 152 -4.74 19.66 -11.82
CA ARG A 152 -4.27 21.01 -11.43
C ARG A 152 -4.57 22.04 -12.52
N GLU A 153 -4.29 21.70 -13.77
CA GLU A 153 -4.57 22.56 -14.92
C GLU A 153 -6.07 22.75 -15.13
N GLY A 154 -6.87 21.67 -15.02
CA GLY A 154 -8.33 21.76 -15.10
C GLY A 154 -8.94 22.66 -14.02
N THR A 155 -8.39 22.64 -12.80
CA THR A 155 -8.82 23.54 -11.73
C THR A 155 -8.48 25.00 -12.07
N ARG A 156 -7.28 25.26 -12.59
CA ARG A 156 -6.84 26.60 -12.97
C ARG A 156 -7.76 27.21 -14.06
N LEU A 157 -8.01 26.46 -15.12
CA LEU A 157 -8.87 26.91 -16.23
C LEU A 157 -10.28 27.25 -15.76
N ARG A 158 -10.83 26.43 -14.85
CA ARG A 158 -12.15 26.67 -14.28
C ARG A 158 -12.19 27.94 -13.40
N ASP A 159 -11.16 28.21 -12.68
CA ASP A 159 -11.08 29.41 -11.83
C ASP A 159 -10.93 30.69 -12.70
N GLU A 160 -10.20 30.62 -13.82
CA GLU A 160 -10.09 31.68 -14.80
C GLU A 160 -11.45 31.98 -15.46
N GLU A 161 -12.23 30.95 -15.78
CA GLU A 161 -13.57 31.05 -16.38
C GLU A 161 -14.55 31.77 -15.43
N LYS A 162 -14.50 31.46 -14.14
CA LYS A 162 -15.34 32.10 -13.10
C LYS A 162 -15.01 33.59 -12.89
N MET A 163 -13.78 34.02 -13.15
CA MET A 163 -13.38 35.41 -13.02
C MET A 163 -13.74 36.27 -14.24
N THR A 164 -14.19 35.64 -15.33
CA THR A 164 -14.50 36.35 -16.61
C THR A 164 -15.99 36.69 -16.74
N ILE A 165 -16.83 36.25 -15.81
CA ILE A 165 -18.27 36.54 -15.74
C ILE A 165 -18.52 37.58 -14.64
#